data_2a08431ab6d91b66d1fca2478789ac5f
#
_entry.id   2a08431ab6d91b66d1fca2478789ac5f
#
_cell.length_a   1.000
_cell.length_b   1.000
_cell.length_c   1.000
_cell.angle_alpha   90.00
_cell.angle_beta   90.00
_cell.angle_gamma   90.00
#
_symmetry.space_group_name_H-M   'P 1'
#
loop_
_entity.id
_entity.type
_entity.pdbx_description
1 polymer ?
#
loop_
_entity_poly.entity_id
_entity_poly.type
_entity_poly.pdbx_seq_one_letter_code
_entity_poly.pdbx_strand_id
1 'polypeptide(L)'
;MVRSNIVGIDSPQALEKALRAAYYLADDGLSTAAYLALALGKPLLLEGAPGVGKTEAAKAIAAVLGRKLIRLQCYEGIDAAAALYEWNYPRQMLAIRQAGEESIDIYGESFLIERPMLACLRAPDSTVLLIDEIDRADQEFEAFLLEFLSDFQISIPERGTVRAAERPIVVLTSNRTRDLHEALRRRCVYHWIDYPDAAREARIVMMRASSVAEATARAVVSAVAKLRREPLSKAPGIAEAVDWAEAATLLNQTGARWPDAFKRSIGVALKDEEDLSFIAPRLDALLAEAMT
;
A
#
# COMPACT_ATOMS: atom_id res chain seq x y z
N MET A 1 0.06 -26.80 -10.82
CA MET A 1 0.37 -26.21 -12.13
C MET A 1 0.84 -24.77 -11.88
N VAL A 2 2.07 -24.45 -12.25
CA VAL A 2 2.60 -23.06 -12.20
C VAL A 2 1.76 -22.23 -13.17
N ARG A 3 1.26 -21.05 -12.74
CA ARG A 3 0.54 -20.13 -13.65
C ARG A 3 1.48 -19.68 -14.76
N SER A 4 1.42 -20.30 -15.92
CA SER A 4 2.30 -20.04 -17.07
C SER A 4 1.85 -18.85 -17.92
N ASN A 5 1.09 -17.88 -17.39
CA ASN A 5 0.66 -16.73 -18.20
C ASN A 5 0.45 -15.46 -17.38
N ILE A 6 1.50 -14.99 -16.72
CA ILE A 6 1.60 -13.55 -16.49
C ILE A 6 2.23 -13.04 -17.79
N VAL A 7 1.41 -12.52 -18.68
CA VAL A 7 1.82 -12.11 -20.02
C VAL A 7 3.05 -11.22 -19.94
N GLY A 8 4.21 -11.74 -20.40
CA GLY A 8 5.47 -10.97 -20.49
C GLY A 8 6.33 -10.88 -19.23
N ILE A 9 6.01 -11.59 -18.13
CA ILE A 9 6.83 -11.60 -16.90
C ILE A 9 7.27 -13.03 -16.63
N ASP A 10 8.46 -13.38 -17.11
CA ASP A 10 9.03 -14.73 -17.05
C ASP A 10 10.14 -14.89 -15.99
N SER A 11 10.56 -13.81 -15.37
CA SER A 11 11.63 -13.78 -14.39
C SER A 11 11.50 -12.63 -13.38
N PRO A 12 12.15 -12.71 -12.20
CA PRO A 12 12.23 -11.59 -11.27
C PRO A 12 12.77 -10.30 -11.91
N GLN A 13 13.77 -10.43 -12.80
CA GLN A 13 14.39 -9.31 -13.51
C GLN A 13 13.43 -8.65 -14.52
N ALA A 14 12.59 -9.45 -15.19
CA ALA A 14 11.53 -8.92 -16.05
C ALA A 14 10.49 -8.14 -15.23
N LEU A 15 10.12 -8.65 -14.05
CA LEU A 15 9.23 -7.96 -13.14
C LEU A 15 9.85 -6.66 -12.61
N GLU A 16 11.12 -6.67 -12.18
CA GLU A 16 11.84 -5.45 -11.75
C GLU A 16 11.82 -4.37 -12.83
N LYS A 17 12.12 -4.74 -14.08
CA LYS A 17 12.08 -3.83 -15.21
C LYS A 17 10.67 -3.25 -15.44
N ALA A 18 9.65 -4.08 -15.34
CA ALA A 18 8.25 -3.66 -15.49
C ALA A 18 7.82 -2.73 -14.33
N LEU A 19 8.19 -3.03 -13.09
CA LEU A 19 7.92 -2.18 -11.92
C LEU A 19 8.62 -0.82 -12.06
N ARG A 20 9.86 -0.79 -12.56
CA ARG A 20 10.57 0.46 -12.86
C ARG A 20 9.86 1.30 -13.91
N ALA A 21 9.31 0.67 -14.96
CA ALA A 21 8.49 1.35 -15.97
C ALA A 21 7.16 1.89 -15.39
N ALA A 22 6.66 1.26 -14.33
CA ALA A 22 5.51 1.71 -13.55
C ALA A 22 5.88 2.69 -12.41
N TYR A 23 7.05 3.33 -12.50
CA TYR A 23 7.54 4.31 -11.51
C TYR A 23 7.72 3.75 -10.09
N TYR A 24 8.09 2.48 -9.99
CA TYR A 24 8.43 1.86 -8.72
C TYR A 24 9.81 1.17 -8.81
N LEU A 25 10.78 1.64 -8.01
CA LEU A 25 12.10 1.02 -7.94
C LEU A 25 12.06 -0.13 -6.92
N ALA A 26 11.89 -1.35 -7.39
CA ALA A 26 12.01 -2.54 -6.56
C ALA A 26 13.48 -2.91 -6.36
N ASP A 27 13.81 -3.60 -5.24
CA ASP A 27 15.08 -4.33 -5.13
C ASP A 27 14.91 -5.76 -5.66
N ASP A 28 16.04 -6.47 -5.75
CA ASP A 28 16.06 -7.86 -6.19
C ASP A 28 15.23 -8.76 -5.27
N GLY A 29 15.27 -8.52 -3.96
CA GLY A 29 14.50 -9.28 -2.98
C GLY A 29 13.00 -9.12 -3.16
N LEU A 30 12.52 -7.88 -3.30
CA LEU A 30 11.10 -7.59 -3.56
C LEU A 30 10.66 -8.14 -4.91
N SER A 31 11.47 -7.94 -5.95
CA SER A 31 11.17 -8.44 -7.30
C SER A 31 11.07 -9.95 -7.32
N THR A 32 11.96 -10.64 -6.61
CA THR A 32 11.93 -12.09 -6.46
C THR A 32 10.72 -12.56 -5.66
N ALA A 33 10.43 -11.94 -4.51
CA ALA A 33 9.28 -12.31 -3.68
C ALA A 33 7.96 -12.09 -4.41
N ALA A 34 7.81 -10.95 -5.09
CA ALA A 34 6.62 -10.65 -5.88
C ALA A 34 6.45 -11.63 -7.05
N TYR A 35 7.52 -11.92 -7.80
CA TYR A 35 7.51 -12.92 -8.86
C TYR A 35 7.07 -14.30 -8.35
N LEU A 36 7.65 -14.75 -7.23
CA LEU A 36 7.29 -16.04 -6.62
C LEU A 36 5.84 -16.08 -6.14
N ALA A 37 5.36 -14.99 -5.53
CA ALA A 37 3.96 -14.88 -5.11
C ALA A 37 3.00 -15.04 -6.29
N LEU A 38 3.29 -14.35 -7.39
CA LEU A 38 2.51 -14.43 -8.62
C LEU A 38 2.59 -15.81 -9.27
N ALA A 39 3.78 -16.40 -9.41
CA ALA A 39 3.99 -17.69 -10.05
C ALA A 39 3.38 -18.84 -9.25
N LEU A 40 3.45 -18.80 -7.91
CA LEU A 40 2.90 -19.83 -7.03
C LEU A 40 1.41 -19.61 -6.71
N GLY A 41 0.82 -18.47 -7.07
CA GLY A 41 -0.54 -18.08 -6.71
C GLY A 41 -0.72 -17.97 -5.19
N LYS A 42 0.31 -17.48 -4.49
CA LYS A 42 0.29 -17.21 -3.05
C LYS A 42 0.13 -15.71 -2.78
N PRO A 43 -0.50 -15.32 -1.66
CA PRO A 43 -0.49 -13.94 -1.21
C PRO A 43 0.94 -13.44 -0.99
N LEU A 44 1.19 -12.16 -1.26
CA LEU A 44 2.45 -11.47 -0.95
C LEU A 44 2.26 -10.64 0.33
N LEU A 45 3.06 -10.92 1.37
CA LEU A 45 3.10 -10.12 2.59
C LEU A 45 4.33 -9.21 2.58
N LEU A 46 4.08 -7.90 2.59
CA LEU A 46 5.09 -6.86 2.65
C LEU A 46 5.10 -6.24 4.04
N GLU A 47 6.16 -6.45 4.80
CA GLU A 47 6.38 -5.79 6.09
C GLU A 47 7.52 -4.76 5.96
N GLY A 48 7.52 -3.77 6.83
CA GLY A 48 8.57 -2.74 6.89
C GLY A 48 8.09 -1.50 7.64
N ALA A 49 9.00 -0.56 7.87
CA ALA A 49 8.68 0.70 8.55
C ALA A 49 7.58 1.49 7.80
N PRO A 50 6.84 2.38 8.49
CA PRO A 50 5.95 3.33 7.80
C PRO A 50 6.72 4.15 6.75
N GLY A 51 6.07 4.43 5.61
CA GLY A 51 6.65 5.31 4.58
C GLY A 51 7.72 4.68 3.67
N VAL A 52 8.02 3.36 3.77
CA VAL A 52 9.00 2.68 2.88
C VAL A 52 8.43 2.30 1.50
N GLY A 53 7.14 2.54 1.24
CA GLY A 53 6.53 2.31 -0.08
C GLY A 53 5.85 0.96 -0.27
N LYS A 54 5.39 0.28 0.80
CA LYS A 54 4.66 -1.00 0.72
C LYS A 54 3.38 -0.92 -0.11
N THR A 55 2.54 0.06 0.16
CA THR A 55 1.29 0.32 -0.58
C THR A 55 1.57 0.69 -2.04
N GLU A 56 2.64 1.45 -2.30
CA GLU A 56 3.07 1.80 -3.66
C GLU A 56 3.56 0.56 -4.44
N ALA A 57 4.20 -0.41 -3.77
CA ALA A 57 4.55 -1.70 -4.39
C ALA A 57 3.31 -2.43 -4.93
N ALA A 58 2.23 -2.50 -4.12
CA ALA A 58 0.98 -3.12 -4.53
C ALA A 58 0.33 -2.40 -5.72
N LYS A 59 0.33 -1.06 -5.71
CA LYS A 59 -0.15 -0.25 -6.84
C LYS A 59 0.65 -0.52 -8.12
N ALA A 60 1.98 -0.56 -8.01
CA ALA A 60 2.86 -0.83 -9.13
C ALA A 60 2.66 -2.25 -9.70
N ILE A 61 2.50 -3.26 -8.82
CA ILE A 61 2.19 -4.63 -9.25
C ILE A 61 0.86 -4.66 -10.02
N ALA A 62 -0.19 -4.00 -9.52
CA ALA A 62 -1.47 -3.92 -10.21
C ALA A 62 -1.36 -3.24 -11.59
N ALA A 63 -0.61 -2.12 -11.67
CA ALA A 63 -0.36 -1.40 -12.91
C ALA A 63 0.41 -2.25 -13.94
N VAL A 64 1.48 -2.94 -13.51
CA VAL A 64 2.27 -3.85 -14.35
C VAL A 64 1.42 -4.98 -14.93
N LEU A 65 0.47 -5.48 -14.14
CA LEU A 65 -0.43 -6.55 -14.57
C LEU A 65 -1.64 -6.05 -15.38
N GLY A 66 -1.80 -4.73 -15.54
CA GLY A 66 -2.96 -4.12 -16.18
C GLY A 66 -4.26 -4.41 -15.44
N ARG A 67 -4.22 -4.60 -14.11
CA ARG A 67 -5.36 -4.98 -13.27
C ARG A 67 -5.80 -3.84 -12.37
N LYS A 68 -7.09 -3.78 -12.07
CA LYS A 68 -7.65 -2.81 -11.13
C LYS A 68 -7.21 -3.16 -9.70
N LEU A 69 -6.65 -2.19 -8.98
CA LEU A 69 -6.39 -2.33 -7.56
C LEU A 69 -7.67 -2.14 -6.76
N ILE A 70 -8.02 -3.12 -5.94
CA ILE A 70 -9.07 -3.03 -4.93
C ILE A 70 -8.38 -2.98 -3.57
N ARG A 71 -8.62 -1.91 -2.79
CA ARG A 71 -7.99 -1.71 -1.48
C ARG A 71 -8.97 -1.97 -0.35
N LEU A 72 -8.57 -2.80 0.59
CA LEU A 72 -9.18 -2.96 1.90
C LEU A 72 -8.22 -2.37 2.94
N GLN A 73 -8.54 -1.20 3.48
CA GLN A 73 -7.78 -0.59 4.56
C GLN A 73 -8.20 -1.21 5.89
N CYS A 74 -7.26 -1.84 6.60
CA CYS A 74 -7.53 -2.37 7.93
C CYS A 74 -7.48 -1.27 8.99
N TYR A 75 -8.34 -1.40 9.99
CA TYR A 75 -8.43 -0.55 11.18
C TYR A 75 -8.93 -1.38 12.35
N GLU A 76 -8.76 -0.88 13.56
CA GLU A 76 -9.22 -1.55 14.77
C GLU A 76 -10.74 -1.72 14.77
N GLY A 77 -11.22 -2.95 14.97
CA GLY A 77 -12.64 -3.29 14.91
C GLY A 77 -13.22 -3.46 13.51
N ILE A 78 -12.36 -3.63 12.47
CA ILE A 78 -12.85 -4.03 11.15
C ILE A 78 -13.53 -5.39 11.24
N ASP A 79 -14.73 -5.48 10.64
CA ASP A 79 -15.53 -6.71 10.63
C ASP A 79 -15.64 -7.33 9.23
N ALA A 80 -16.22 -8.53 9.19
CA ALA A 80 -16.46 -9.23 7.94
C ALA A 80 -17.43 -8.47 7.02
N ALA A 81 -18.38 -7.70 7.55
CA ALA A 81 -19.32 -6.92 6.74
C ALA A 81 -18.62 -5.79 5.98
N ALA A 82 -17.67 -5.11 6.63
CA ALA A 82 -16.87 -4.07 5.95
C ALA A 82 -15.96 -4.63 4.86
N ALA A 83 -15.53 -5.88 4.97
CA ALA A 83 -14.56 -6.52 4.07
C ALA A 83 -15.22 -7.32 2.94
N LEU A 84 -16.32 -8.02 3.22
CA LEU A 84 -16.94 -8.99 2.32
C LEU A 84 -18.08 -8.44 1.49
N TYR A 85 -19.20 -8.19 2.16
CA TYR A 85 -20.44 -7.72 1.56
C TYR A 85 -21.34 -7.08 2.61
N GLU A 86 -22.29 -6.32 2.14
CA GLU A 86 -23.33 -5.73 2.96
C GLU A 86 -24.68 -5.80 2.22
N TRP A 87 -25.76 -6.01 2.96
CA TRP A 87 -27.08 -5.90 2.41
C TRP A 87 -27.57 -4.44 2.38
N ASN A 88 -28.08 -3.99 1.24
CA ASN A 88 -28.65 -2.66 1.08
C ASN A 88 -30.04 -2.63 1.73
N TYR A 89 -30.09 -2.64 3.06
CA TYR A 89 -31.35 -2.62 3.83
C TYR A 89 -32.30 -1.47 3.44
N PRO A 90 -31.85 -0.23 3.22
CA PRO A 90 -32.75 0.83 2.76
C PRO A 90 -33.44 0.48 1.44
N ARG A 91 -32.71 -0.10 0.49
CA ARG A 91 -33.26 -0.51 -0.81
C ARG A 91 -34.20 -1.71 -0.68
N GLN A 92 -33.89 -2.67 0.19
CA GLN A 92 -34.78 -3.79 0.51
C GLN A 92 -36.10 -3.29 1.09
N MET A 93 -36.06 -2.39 2.07
CA MET A 93 -37.25 -1.81 2.70
C MET A 93 -38.14 -1.04 1.70
N LEU A 94 -37.50 -0.30 0.77
CA LEU A 94 -38.23 0.39 -0.27
C LEU A 94 -38.90 -0.58 -1.24
N ALA A 95 -38.18 -1.62 -1.66
CA ALA A 95 -38.70 -2.65 -2.55
C ALA A 95 -39.85 -3.44 -1.93
N ILE A 96 -39.77 -3.81 -0.64
CA ILE A 96 -40.87 -4.48 0.10
C ILE A 96 -42.13 -3.60 0.10
N ARG A 97 -41.97 -2.30 0.34
CA ARG A 97 -43.13 -1.37 0.33
C ARG A 97 -43.76 -1.23 -1.06
N GLN A 98 -42.92 -1.28 -2.12
CA GLN A 98 -43.40 -1.18 -3.51
C GLN A 98 -44.08 -2.46 -4.01
N ALA A 99 -43.60 -3.62 -3.54
CA ALA A 99 -44.16 -4.92 -3.95
C ALA A 99 -45.58 -5.17 -3.43
N GLY A 100 -46.00 -4.53 -2.33
CA GLY A 100 -47.31 -4.73 -1.75
C GLY A 100 -47.54 -6.19 -1.33
N GLU A 101 -48.40 -6.92 -2.05
CA GLU A 101 -48.70 -8.34 -1.79
C GLU A 101 -47.83 -9.29 -2.66
N GLU A 102 -47.01 -8.74 -3.58
CA GLU A 102 -46.14 -9.56 -4.41
C GLU A 102 -44.94 -10.07 -3.61
N SER A 103 -44.53 -11.31 -3.90
CA SER A 103 -43.34 -11.89 -3.30
C SER A 103 -42.08 -11.29 -3.96
N ILE A 104 -41.16 -10.80 -3.14
CA ILE A 104 -39.88 -10.26 -3.58
C ILE A 104 -38.70 -11.00 -2.93
N ASP A 105 -37.70 -11.36 -3.73
CA ASP A 105 -36.42 -11.89 -3.22
C ASP A 105 -35.56 -10.74 -2.70
N ILE A 106 -35.65 -10.46 -1.41
CA ILE A 106 -34.90 -9.39 -0.73
C ILE A 106 -33.40 -9.71 -0.62
N TYR A 107 -33.00 -10.97 -0.79
CA TYR A 107 -31.60 -11.39 -0.83
C TYR A 107 -31.06 -11.54 -2.26
N GLY A 108 -31.79 -11.00 -3.22
CA GLY A 108 -31.37 -10.95 -4.62
C GLY A 108 -30.11 -10.10 -4.83
N GLU A 109 -29.44 -10.35 -5.96
CA GLU A 109 -28.18 -9.68 -6.34
C GLU A 109 -28.27 -8.14 -6.30
N SER A 110 -29.46 -7.62 -6.65
CA SER A 110 -29.69 -6.16 -6.69
C SER A 110 -29.60 -5.47 -5.32
N PHE A 111 -29.67 -6.23 -4.22
CA PHE A 111 -29.59 -5.73 -2.86
C PHE A 111 -28.23 -6.00 -2.20
N LEU A 112 -27.33 -6.73 -2.88
CA LEU A 112 -25.99 -7.03 -2.38
C LEU A 112 -25.05 -5.90 -2.73
N ILE A 113 -24.40 -5.33 -1.71
CA ILE A 113 -23.31 -4.37 -1.88
C ILE A 113 -22.00 -5.13 -1.78
N GLU A 114 -21.26 -5.17 -2.89
CA GLU A 114 -19.94 -5.79 -2.92
C GLU A 114 -18.92 -4.95 -2.15
N ARG A 115 -18.27 -5.56 -1.19
CA ARG A 115 -17.11 -5.03 -0.50
C ARG A 115 -15.82 -5.59 -1.14
N PRO A 116 -14.63 -5.08 -0.80
CA PRO A 116 -13.38 -5.38 -1.51
C PRO A 116 -13.09 -6.86 -1.76
N MET A 117 -13.36 -7.72 -0.78
CA MET A 117 -13.04 -9.14 -0.89
C MET A 117 -14.00 -9.87 -1.85
N LEU A 118 -15.31 -9.61 -1.77
CA LEU A 118 -16.28 -10.18 -2.71
C LEU A 118 -16.03 -9.70 -4.14
N ALA A 119 -15.77 -8.40 -4.31
CA ALA A 119 -15.45 -7.83 -5.61
C ALA A 119 -14.20 -8.50 -6.25
N CYS A 120 -13.19 -8.79 -5.44
CA CYS A 120 -11.99 -9.51 -5.89
C CYS A 120 -12.29 -10.97 -6.27
N LEU A 121 -13.13 -11.68 -5.49
CA LEU A 121 -13.52 -13.07 -5.82
C LEU A 121 -14.31 -13.18 -7.12
N ARG A 122 -15.11 -12.17 -7.43
CA ARG A 122 -15.94 -12.14 -8.68
C ARG A 122 -15.14 -11.77 -9.92
N ALA A 123 -14.04 -11.06 -9.75
CA ALA A 123 -13.19 -10.60 -10.85
C ALA A 123 -11.69 -10.88 -10.60
N PRO A 124 -11.31 -12.16 -10.35
CA PRO A 124 -9.97 -12.51 -9.88
C PRO A 124 -8.88 -12.29 -10.94
N ASP A 125 -9.22 -12.32 -12.22
CA ASP A 125 -8.34 -12.16 -13.36
C ASP A 125 -8.12 -10.69 -13.77
N SER A 126 -8.97 -9.79 -13.32
CA SER A 126 -8.92 -8.35 -13.63
C SER A 126 -8.59 -7.47 -12.44
N THR A 127 -8.39 -8.05 -11.26
CA THR A 127 -8.16 -7.30 -10.01
C THR A 127 -6.93 -7.77 -9.26
N VAL A 128 -6.39 -6.88 -8.43
CA VAL A 128 -5.42 -7.15 -7.36
C VAL A 128 -6.04 -6.66 -6.06
N LEU A 129 -6.15 -7.53 -5.06
CA LEU A 129 -6.62 -7.16 -3.72
C LEU A 129 -5.44 -6.71 -2.86
N LEU A 130 -5.49 -5.49 -2.38
CA LEU A 130 -4.57 -4.97 -1.36
C LEU A 130 -5.28 -4.95 -0.01
N ILE A 131 -4.79 -5.75 0.93
CA ILE A 131 -5.16 -5.70 2.35
C ILE A 131 -4.10 -4.88 3.06
N ASP A 132 -4.42 -3.61 3.31
CA ASP A 132 -3.45 -2.61 3.74
C ASP A 132 -3.48 -2.42 5.26
N GLU A 133 -2.30 -2.38 5.89
CA GLU A 133 -2.10 -2.26 7.35
C GLU A 133 -2.81 -3.36 8.16
N ILE A 134 -2.61 -4.64 7.78
CA ILE A 134 -3.26 -5.79 8.43
C ILE A 134 -2.94 -5.89 9.93
N ASP A 135 -1.80 -5.37 10.36
CA ASP A 135 -1.40 -5.28 11.76
C ASP A 135 -2.28 -4.36 12.62
N ARG A 136 -3.20 -3.60 12.02
CA ARG A 136 -4.22 -2.79 12.71
C ARG A 136 -5.54 -3.52 12.94
N ALA A 137 -5.78 -4.62 12.25
CA ALA A 137 -6.95 -5.46 12.47
C ALA A 137 -6.79 -6.30 13.74
N ASP A 138 -7.90 -6.80 14.28
CA ASP A 138 -7.89 -7.71 15.42
C ASP A 138 -7.62 -9.17 15.01
N GLN A 139 -7.51 -10.06 16.00
CA GLN A 139 -7.24 -11.48 15.77
C GLN A 139 -8.43 -12.22 15.13
N GLU A 140 -9.65 -11.76 15.35
CA GLU A 140 -10.86 -12.36 14.76
C GLU A 140 -10.86 -12.15 13.25
N PHE A 141 -10.52 -10.94 12.83
CA PHE A 141 -10.38 -10.63 11.41
C PHE A 141 -9.22 -11.39 10.75
N GLU A 142 -8.08 -11.58 11.46
CA GLU A 142 -7.01 -12.45 10.94
C GLU A 142 -7.46 -13.90 10.76
N ALA A 143 -8.20 -14.45 11.72
CA ALA A 143 -8.74 -15.81 11.61
C ALA A 143 -9.67 -15.94 10.39
N PHE A 144 -10.51 -14.94 10.17
CA PHE A 144 -11.37 -14.84 8.99
C PHE A 144 -10.55 -14.77 7.68
N LEU A 145 -9.48 -13.98 7.64
CA LEU A 145 -8.57 -13.93 6.48
C LEU A 145 -7.90 -15.27 6.20
N LEU A 146 -7.59 -16.06 7.24
CA LEU A 146 -7.02 -17.40 7.07
C LEU A 146 -7.93 -18.31 6.26
N GLU A 147 -9.24 -18.28 6.51
CA GLU A 147 -10.24 -19.02 5.75
C GLU A 147 -10.29 -18.53 4.29
N PHE A 148 -10.44 -17.22 4.12
CA PHE A 148 -10.48 -16.61 2.79
C PHE A 148 -9.26 -16.93 1.93
N LEU A 149 -8.04 -16.77 2.47
CA LEU A 149 -6.78 -16.99 1.74
C LEU A 149 -6.49 -18.47 1.48
N SER A 150 -7.13 -19.40 2.20
CA SER A 150 -6.97 -20.84 1.98
C SER A 150 -7.69 -21.29 0.71
N ASP A 151 -8.95 -20.92 0.58
CA ASP A 151 -9.85 -21.47 -0.42
C ASP A 151 -10.32 -20.45 -1.45
N PHE A 152 -10.06 -19.17 -1.22
CA PHE A 152 -10.55 -18.04 -2.01
C PHE A 152 -12.06 -18.13 -2.24
N GLN A 153 -12.77 -18.30 -1.15
CA GLN A 153 -14.23 -18.37 -1.11
C GLN A 153 -14.79 -17.65 0.10
N ILE A 154 -16.05 -17.26 0.03
CA ILE A 154 -16.84 -16.73 1.13
C ILE A 154 -18.21 -17.36 1.12
N SER A 155 -18.79 -17.57 2.31
CA SER A 155 -20.16 -18.04 2.47
C SER A 155 -21.07 -16.87 2.78
N ILE A 156 -22.09 -16.66 1.96
CA ILE A 156 -23.17 -15.71 2.18
C ILE A 156 -24.38 -16.54 2.61
N PRO A 157 -24.84 -16.45 3.89
CA PRO A 157 -25.85 -17.37 4.43
C PRO A 157 -27.09 -17.54 3.56
N GLU A 158 -27.58 -16.47 2.98
CA GLU A 158 -28.82 -16.46 2.18
C GLU A 158 -28.61 -16.85 0.71
N ARG A 159 -27.35 -16.91 0.23
CA ARG A 159 -27.01 -17.14 -1.19
C ARG A 159 -26.05 -18.29 -1.44
N GLY A 160 -25.51 -18.88 -0.39
CA GLY A 160 -24.51 -19.95 -0.49
C GLY A 160 -23.08 -19.43 -0.66
N THR A 161 -22.20 -20.30 -1.16
CA THR A 161 -20.77 -20.02 -1.25
C THR A 161 -20.40 -19.37 -2.59
N VAL A 162 -19.72 -18.24 -2.52
CA VAL A 162 -19.07 -17.61 -3.67
C VAL A 162 -17.60 -17.99 -3.65
N ARG A 163 -17.13 -18.63 -4.72
CA ARG A 163 -15.74 -19.04 -4.88
C ARG A 163 -15.15 -18.37 -6.11
N ALA A 164 -13.89 -17.94 -6.01
CA ALA A 164 -13.18 -17.41 -7.15
C ALA A 164 -12.95 -18.51 -8.22
N ALA A 165 -13.17 -18.19 -9.49
CA ALA A 165 -12.91 -19.11 -10.61
C ALA A 165 -11.41 -19.41 -10.74
N GLU A 166 -10.58 -18.44 -10.44
CA GLU A 166 -9.12 -18.54 -10.36
C GLU A 166 -8.63 -17.91 -9.05
N ARG A 167 -7.40 -18.26 -8.65
CA ARG A 167 -6.81 -17.65 -7.45
C ARG A 167 -6.55 -16.17 -7.69
N PRO A 168 -7.16 -15.26 -6.91
CA PRO A 168 -6.89 -13.84 -7.02
C PRO A 168 -5.44 -13.50 -6.60
N ILE A 169 -4.97 -12.36 -7.06
CA ILE A 169 -3.69 -11.81 -6.60
C ILE A 169 -3.99 -10.97 -5.38
N VAL A 170 -3.35 -11.32 -4.26
CA VAL A 170 -3.51 -10.64 -2.97
C VAL A 170 -2.17 -10.14 -2.48
N VAL A 171 -2.12 -8.87 -2.09
CA VAL A 171 -0.98 -8.25 -1.42
C VAL A 171 -1.44 -7.79 -0.04
N LEU A 172 -0.70 -8.15 0.99
CA LEU A 172 -0.91 -7.68 2.36
C LEU A 172 0.24 -6.74 2.73
N THR A 173 -0.06 -5.68 3.47
CA THR A 173 0.97 -4.82 4.05
C THR A 173 0.86 -4.78 5.57
N SER A 174 2.00 -4.63 6.24
CA SER A 174 2.08 -4.50 7.70
C SER A 174 3.19 -3.50 8.07
N ASN A 175 2.93 -2.63 9.06
CA ASN A 175 3.93 -1.77 9.69
C ASN A 175 4.59 -2.47 10.89
N ARG A 176 4.18 -3.71 11.17
CA ARG A 176 4.64 -4.50 12.31
C ARG A 176 4.41 -3.80 13.67
N THR A 177 3.28 -3.12 13.81
CA THR A 177 2.87 -2.52 15.09
C THR A 177 2.51 -3.61 16.12
N ARG A 178 2.12 -4.78 15.64
CA ARG A 178 2.01 -6.04 16.38
C ARG A 178 2.42 -7.22 15.49
N ASP A 179 2.70 -8.37 16.10
CA ASP A 179 2.98 -9.58 15.35
C ASP A 179 1.69 -10.16 14.75
N LEU A 180 1.76 -10.55 13.50
CA LEU A 180 0.70 -11.27 12.80
C LEU A 180 0.69 -12.75 13.18
N HIS A 181 -0.48 -13.36 13.15
CA HIS A 181 -0.63 -14.78 13.46
C HIS A 181 0.25 -15.63 12.51
N GLU A 182 0.99 -16.58 13.08
CA GLU A 182 1.96 -17.40 12.33
C GLU A 182 1.31 -18.14 11.16
N ALA A 183 0.07 -18.61 11.32
CA ALA A 183 -0.67 -19.30 10.27
C ALA A 183 -0.92 -18.40 9.03
N LEU A 184 -1.12 -17.08 9.21
CA LEU A 184 -1.25 -16.12 8.13
C LEU A 184 0.09 -15.97 7.40
N ARG A 185 1.17 -15.76 8.15
CA ARG A 185 2.53 -15.61 7.58
C ARG A 185 2.95 -16.82 6.75
N ARG A 186 2.65 -18.06 7.21
CA ARG A 186 2.97 -19.31 6.50
C ARG A 186 2.24 -19.48 5.16
N ARG A 187 1.11 -18.81 4.96
CA ARG A 187 0.36 -18.84 3.70
C ARG A 187 0.90 -17.87 2.65
N CYS A 188 1.68 -16.89 3.06
CA CYS A 188 2.19 -15.82 2.22
C CYS A 188 3.62 -16.09 1.74
N VAL A 189 3.98 -15.51 0.60
CA VAL A 189 5.37 -15.19 0.31
C VAL A 189 5.69 -13.91 1.07
N TYR A 190 6.75 -13.93 1.85
CA TYR A 190 7.12 -12.85 2.76
C TYR A 190 8.28 -12.03 2.22
N HIS A 191 8.20 -10.70 2.36
CA HIS A 191 9.33 -9.83 2.10
C HIS A 191 9.30 -8.64 3.08
N TRP A 192 10.47 -8.35 3.65
CA TRP A 192 10.70 -7.15 4.45
C TRP A 192 11.26 -6.05 3.57
N ILE A 193 10.62 -4.86 3.59
CA ILE A 193 11.08 -3.68 2.85
C ILE A 193 11.79 -2.74 3.83
N ASP A 194 13.09 -2.57 3.63
CA ASP A 194 13.89 -1.57 4.34
C ASP A 194 13.82 -0.20 3.65
N TYR A 195 14.25 0.84 4.37
CA TYR A 195 14.55 2.11 3.72
C TYR A 195 15.64 1.89 2.66
N PRO A 196 15.48 2.46 1.46
CA PRO A 196 16.49 2.38 0.44
C PRO A 196 17.80 3.10 0.86
N ASP A 197 18.91 2.72 0.29
CA ASP A 197 20.13 3.50 0.40
C ASP A 197 19.95 4.92 -0.21
N ALA A 198 20.82 5.86 0.18
CA ALA A 198 20.71 7.26 -0.23
C ALA A 198 20.68 7.45 -1.76
N ALA A 199 21.44 6.64 -2.50
CA ALA A 199 21.50 6.74 -3.96
C ALA A 199 20.19 6.28 -4.61
N ARG A 200 19.59 5.23 -4.08
CA ARG A 200 18.29 4.72 -4.55
C ARG A 200 17.15 5.65 -4.13
N GLU A 201 17.17 6.17 -2.89
CA GLU A 201 16.16 7.13 -2.43
C GLU A 201 16.20 8.42 -3.27
N ALA A 202 17.37 8.96 -3.60
CA ALA A 202 17.48 10.10 -4.49
C ALA A 202 16.92 9.81 -5.89
N ARG A 203 17.12 8.61 -6.43
CA ARG A 203 16.49 8.19 -7.70
C ARG A 203 14.97 8.11 -7.59
N ILE A 204 14.43 7.65 -6.44
CA ILE A 204 12.98 7.64 -6.20
C ILE A 204 12.44 9.07 -6.19
N VAL A 205 13.11 10.00 -5.47
CA VAL A 205 12.72 11.41 -5.43
C VAL A 205 12.69 12.00 -6.85
N MET A 206 13.75 11.85 -7.64
CA MET A 206 13.81 12.36 -9.02
C MET A 206 12.75 11.74 -9.94
N MET A 207 12.46 10.47 -9.74
CA MET A 207 11.47 9.75 -10.56
C MET A 207 10.03 10.21 -10.25
N ARG A 208 9.74 10.52 -8.99
CA ARG A 208 8.41 10.94 -8.52
C ARG A 208 8.20 12.44 -8.69
N ALA A 209 9.24 13.23 -8.50
CA ALA A 209 9.26 14.68 -8.56
C ALA A 209 10.12 15.14 -9.75
N SER A 210 9.54 15.14 -10.95
CA SER A 210 10.26 15.40 -12.21
C SER A 210 10.85 16.82 -12.34
N SER A 211 10.39 17.77 -11.51
CA SER A 211 10.90 19.15 -11.45
C SER A 211 12.13 19.30 -10.55
N VAL A 212 12.49 18.27 -9.78
CA VAL A 212 13.58 18.31 -8.79
C VAL A 212 14.91 17.96 -9.44
N ALA A 213 15.90 18.83 -9.32
CA ALA A 213 17.26 18.57 -9.77
C ALA A 213 17.94 17.51 -8.89
N GLU A 214 18.90 16.77 -9.47
CA GLU A 214 19.61 15.71 -8.76
C GLU A 214 20.31 16.21 -7.48
N ALA A 215 20.93 17.38 -7.53
CA ALA A 215 21.57 17.97 -6.35
C ALA A 215 20.58 18.21 -5.21
N THR A 216 19.38 18.71 -5.53
CA THR A 216 18.30 18.92 -4.56
C THR A 216 17.80 17.59 -3.99
N ALA A 217 17.59 16.58 -4.83
CA ALA A 217 17.17 15.26 -4.40
C ALA A 217 18.19 14.64 -3.42
N ARG A 218 19.48 14.73 -3.72
CA ARG A 218 20.56 14.24 -2.84
C ARG A 218 20.61 15.01 -1.51
N ALA A 219 20.47 16.33 -1.55
CA ALA A 219 20.46 17.16 -0.33
C ALA A 219 19.26 16.81 0.59
N VAL A 220 18.05 16.66 0.02
CA VAL A 220 16.87 16.23 0.77
C VAL A 220 17.07 14.85 1.38
N VAL A 221 17.52 13.86 0.60
CA VAL A 221 17.75 12.51 1.11
C VAL A 221 18.79 12.49 2.22
N SER A 222 19.88 13.27 2.10
CA SER A 222 20.87 13.41 3.16
C SER A 222 20.25 14.02 4.43
N ALA A 223 19.44 15.07 4.29
CA ALA A 223 18.75 15.70 5.43
C ALA A 223 17.75 14.75 6.08
N VAL A 224 16.92 14.06 5.29
CA VAL A 224 15.95 13.07 5.77
C VAL A 224 16.63 11.91 6.49
N ALA A 225 17.76 11.41 5.96
CA ALA A 225 18.53 10.35 6.61
C ALA A 225 19.07 10.77 8.00
N LYS A 226 19.40 12.04 8.18
CA LYS A 226 19.78 12.60 9.50
C LYS A 226 18.57 12.74 10.41
N LEU A 227 17.45 13.27 9.90
CA LEU A 227 16.21 13.38 10.66
C LEU A 227 15.76 12.01 11.20
N ARG A 228 15.87 10.95 10.40
CA ARG A 228 15.53 9.56 10.82
C ARG A 228 16.41 9.02 11.95
N ARG A 229 17.56 9.63 12.23
CA ARG A 229 18.45 9.26 13.35
C ARG A 229 18.13 10.00 14.62
N GLU A 230 17.36 11.08 14.54
CA GLU A 230 16.87 11.82 15.68
C GLU A 230 15.71 11.07 16.36
N PRO A 231 15.50 11.25 17.67
CA PRO A 231 14.42 10.60 18.42
C PRO A 231 13.07 11.27 18.13
N LEU A 232 12.60 11.17 16.89
CA LEU A 232 11.34 11.75 16.45
C LEU A 232 10.19 10.79 16.70
N SER A 233 9.03 11.34 17.05
CA SER A 233 7.77 10.59 17.18
C SER A 233 7.33 10.03 15.82
N LYS A 234 7.57 10.81 14.74
CA LYS A 234 7.24 10.45 13.38
C LYS A 234 8.39 10.78 12.43
N ALA A 235 9.31 9.84 12.29
CA ALA A 235 10.40 9.99 11.33
C ALA A 235 9.86 10.09 9.90
N PRO A 236 10.40 10.99 9.04
CA PRO A 236 9.93 11.17 7.66
C PRO A 236 10.20 9.95 6.80
N GLY A 237 9.18 9.50 6.04
CA GLY A 237 9.26 8.44 5.06
C GLY A 237 9.77 8.93 3.70
N ILE A 238 9.66 8.04 2.69
CA ILE A 238 10.06 8.38 1.31
C ILE A 238 9.08 9.39 0.70
N ALA A 239 7.78 9.28 1.01
CA ALA A 239 6.79 10.23 0.50
C ALA A 239 7.07 11.65 0.99
N GLU A 240 7.36 11.80 2.30
CA GLU A 240 7.74 13.09 2.88
C GLU A 240 9.03 13.64 2.30
N ALA A 241 9.99 12.78 1.91
CA ALA A 241 11.21 13.21 1.21
C ALA A 241 10.91 13.76 -0.18
N VAL A 242 10.01 13.10 -0.93
CA VAL A 242 9.55 13.58 -2.26
C VAL A 242 8.84 14.92 -2.12
N ASP A 243 7.84 15.00 -1.24
CA ASP A 243 7.05 16.22 -1.02
C ASP A 243 7.94 17.39 -0.57
N TRP A 244 8.93 17.13 0.29
CA TRP A 244 9.86 18.18 0.77
C TRP A 244 10.78 18.67 -0.34
N ALA A 245 11.26 17.77 -1.22
CA ALA A 245 12.05 18.15 -2.38
C ALA A 245 11.25 19.06 -3.34
N GLU A 246 9.99 18.72 -3.60
CA GLU A 246 9.10 19.53 -4.44
C GLU A 246 8.81 20.90 -3.80
N ALA A 247 8.47 20.93 -2.51
CA ALA A 247 8.18 22.16 -1.78
C ALA A 247 9.39 23.11 -1.73
N ALA A 248 10.59 22.59 -1.45
CA ALA A 248 11.80 23.37 -1.46
C ALA A 248 12.14 23.92 -2.85
N THR A 249 11.94 23.09 -3.90
CA THR A 249 12.12 23.51 -5.31
C THR A 249 11.16 24.64 -5.67
N LEU A 250 9.90 24.52 -5.31
CA LEU A 250 8.88 25.55 -5.54
C LEU A 250 9.25 26.89 -4.86
N LEU A 251 9.66 26.85 -3.59
CA LEU A 251 10.09 28.04 -2.86
C LEU A 251 11.36 28.68 -3.46
N ASN A 252 12.29 27.86 -3.94
CA ASN A 252 13.49 28.37 -4.61
C ASN A 252 13.16 29.06 -5.92
N GLN A 253 12.22 28.53 -6.72
CA GLN A 253 11.72 29.17 -7.95
C GLN A 253 11.04 30.52 -7.69
N THR A 254 10.48 30.74 -6.49
CA THR A 254 9.91 32.04 -6.09
C THR A 254 10.94 33.01 -5.51
N GLY A 255 12.24 32.68 -5.56
CA GLY A 255 13.36 33.53 -5.17
C GLY A 255 13.94 33.26 -3.77
N ALA A 256 13.46 32.25 -3.05
CA ALA A 256 14.09 31.85 -1.79
C ALA A 256 15.44 31.18 -2.05
N ARG A 257 16.47 31.47 -1.21
CA ARG A 257 17.71 30.71 -1.26
C ARG A 257 17.50 29.30 -0.77
N TRP A 258 18.26 28.32 -1.24
CA TRP A 258 18.09 26.91 -0.91
C TRP A 258 18.02 26.63 0.61
N PRO A 259 18.91 27.15 1.48
CA PRO A 259 18.78 26.92 2.92
C PRO A 259 17.46 27.42 3.50
N ASP A 260 16.99 28.60 3.04
CA ASP A 260 15.73 29.20 3.49
C ASP A 260 14.53 28.44 2.94
N ALA A 261 14.61 27.94 1.71
CA ALA A 261 13.56 27.12 1.10
C ALA A 261 13.34 25.81 1.89
N PHE A 262 14.41 25.11 2.24
CA PHE A 262 14.34 23.88 3.06
C PHE A 262 13.79 24.16 4.45
N LYS A 263 14.27 25.21 5.13
CA LYS A 263 13.74 25.57 6.46
C LYS A 263 12.26 25.89 6.44
N ARG A 264 11.84 26.73 5.50
CA ARG A 264 10.45 27.19 5.42
C ARG A 264 9.48 26.07 5.03
N SER A 265 9.97 25.02 4.35
CA SER A 265 9.19 23.85 3.96
C SER A 265 9.32 22.64 4.88
N ILE A 266 10.03 22.73 6.01
CA ILE A 266 10.26 21.59 6.92
C ILE A 266 8.97 20.93 7.42
N GLY A 267 7.89 21.69 7.58
CA GLY A 267 6.58 21.16 7.96
C GLY A 267 5.96 20.23 6.91
N VAL A 268 6.54 20.13 5.70
CA VAL A 268 6.18 19.10 4.71
C VAL A 268 6.79 17.74 5.09
N ALA A 269 8.00 17.75 5.66
CA ALA A 269 8.70 16.54 6.09
C ALA A 269 8.31 16.09 7.50
N LEU A 270 8.13 17.02 8.44
CA LEU A 270 7.75 16.75 9.83
C LEU A 270 6.29 17.15 10.07
N LYS A 271 5.48 16.21 10.56
CA LYS A 271 4.03 16.33 10.72
C LYS A 271 3.59 16.39 12.20
N ASP A 272 4.52 16.65 13.09
CA ASP A 272 4.29 16.69 14.53
C ASP A 272 4.90 17.98 15.12
N GLU A 273 4.18 18.65 16.03
CA GLU A 273 4.59 19.93 16.63
C GLU A 273 5.81 19.75 17.55
N GLU A 274 5.85 18.65 18.32
CA GLU A 274 6.96 18.35 19.21
C GLU A 274 8.23 18.06 18.41
N ASP A 275 8.11 17.27 17.33
CA ASP A 275 9.22 16.99 16.43
C ASP A 275 9.74 18.26 15.75
N LEU A 276 8.85 19.15 15.28
CA LEU A 276 9.24 20.45 14.71
C LEU A 276 9.98 21.32 15.72
N SER A 277 9.46 21.44 16.95
CA SER A 277 10.08 22.23 18.03
C SER A 277 11.44 21.66 18.44
N PHE A 278 11.57 20.34 18.47
CA PHE A 278 12.82 19.65 18.79
C PHE A 278 13.90 19.87 17.73
N ILE A 279 13.52 19.86 16.44
CA ILE A 279 14.45 20.00 15.32
C ILE A 279 14.80 21.47 15.02
N ALA A 280 13.90 22.43 15.26
CA ALA A 280 14.08 23.84 14.91
C ALA A 280 15.45 24.42 15.27
N PRO A 281 15.99 24.26 16.52
CA PRO A 281 17.30 24.80 16.87
C PRO A 281 18.50 24.11 16.21
N ARG A 282 18.31 22.93 15.66
CA ARG A 282 19.36 22.09 15.02
C ARG A 282 19.28 22.08 13.52
N LEU A 283 18.19 22.59 12.94
CA LEU A 283 17.90 22.47 11.52
C LEU A 283 19.00 23.06 10.64
N ASP A 284 19.60 24.20 11.05
CA ASP A 284 20.69 24.83 10.33
C ASP A 284 21.92 23.95 10.21
N ALA A 285 22.32 23.32 11.32
CA ALA A 285 23.46 22.41 11.33
C ALA A 285 23.19 21.16 10.48
N LEU A 286 21.98 20.59 10.61
CA LEU A 286 21.55 19.41 9.81
C LEU A 286 21.55 19.70 8.31
N LEU A 287 21.08 20.87 7.89
CA LEU A 287 21.04 21.27 6.50
C LEU A 287 22.41 21.64 5.94
N ALA A 288 23.25 22.36 6.70
CA ALA A 288 24.60 22.73 6.28
C ALA A 288 25.44 21.50 5.91
N GLU A 289 25.39 20.45 6.74
CA GLU A 289 26.07 19.19 6.48
C GLU A 289 25.41 18.35 5.35
N ALA A 290 24.16 18.56 5.01
CA ALA A 290 23.47 17.83 3.94
C ALA A 290 23.74 18.44 2.56
N MET A 291 24.18 19.70 2.51
CA MET A 291 24.43 20.46 1.27
C MET A 291 25.91 20.49 0.89
N THR A 292 26.80 19.93 1.71
CA THR A 292 28.21 19.68 1.39
C THR A 292 28.38 18.30 0.78
#